data_41ee16df4fa30946beec2d6484027d4d
#
_entry.id   41ee16df4fa30946beec2d6484027d4d
#
_cell.length_a   1.000
_cell.length_b   1.000
_cell.length_c   1.000
_cell.angle_alpha   90.00
_cell.angle_beta   90.00
_cell.angle_gamma   90.00
#
_symmetry.space_group_name_H-M   'P 1'
#
loop_
_entity.id
_entity.type
_entity.pdbx_description
1 polymer ?
#
loop_
_entity_poly.entity_id
_entity_poly.type
_entity_poly.pdbx_seq_one_letter_code
_entity_poly.pdbx_strand_id
1 'polypeptide(L)'
;RVCMVEPGVTFGELIPRVRKEGLRLNMPLLPRKTKSVVGSVLEREPVLMPKYQWDISDPLACTEVFFGTGDEFRTGQSAGPGTVKEQWKVGGLQKAPYGPGIASWHRLIQGAQGTMGIVTWASMRCEILPGIEEPFVVESGSLGALLDLTSWLIRLRMVNECFILNDADLAAIFAKKWPEDYGRLKDSLAPWTLFYTVAGYEFRPEERVESHIKDITDLTQRLGLEAARAAGPISANEILKTVQQPSREPYWKLSAKGACQDVFFL
;
A
#
# COMPACT_ATOMS: atom_id res chain seq x y z
N ARG A 1 10.50 5.74 -10.03
CA ARG A 1 9.59 6.82 -10.39
C ARG A 1 9.04 7.47 -9.13
N VAL A 2 8.84 8.79 -9.17
CA VAL A 2 8.34 9.56 -8.04
C VAL A 2 7.38 10.63 -8.54
N CYS A 3 6.45 11.06 -7.70
CA CYS A 3 5.68 12.28 -7.85
C CYS A 3 5.93 13.20 -6.65
N MET A 4 6.01 14.49 -6.88
CA MET A 4 6.10 15.47 -5.80
C MET A 4 4.68 15.91 -5.42
N VAL A 5 4.42 15.97 -4.12
CA VAL A 5 3.07 16.16 -3.57
C VAL A 5 3.13 17.16 -2.42
N GLU A 6 2.23 18.11 -2.40
CA GLU A 6 2.01 19.01 -1.27
C GLU A 6 1.03 18.40 -0.25
N PRO A 7 1.11 18.79 1.04
CA PRO A 7 0.29 18.18 2.11
C PRO A 7 -1.23 18.25 1.90
N GLY A 8 -1.73 19.25 1.16
CA GLY A 8 -3.15 19.41 0.86
C GLY A 8 -3.70 18.44 -0.19
N VAL A 9 -2.82 17.73 -0.95
CA VAL A 9 -3.26 16.83 -2.02
C VAL A 9 -3.79 15.54 -1.43
N THR A 10 -5.00 15.15 -1.84
CA THR A 10 -5.73 13.99 -1.33
C THR A 10 -5.54 12.74 -2.20
N PHE A 11 -5.82 11.55 -1.65
CA PHE A 11 -5.84 10.33 -2.45
C PHE A 11 -6.81 10.41 -3.62
N GLY A 12 -7.98 11.03 -3.41
CA GLY A 12 -8.99 11.20 -4.46
C GLY A 12 -8.51 12.04 -5.65
N GLU A 13 -7.61 12.98 -5.43
CA GLU A 13 -7.04 13.84 -6.47
C GLU A 13 -5.80 13.23 -7.13
N LEU A 14 -4.95 12.59 -6.35
CA LEU A 14 -3.66 12.10 -6.84
C LEU A 14 -3.79 10.81 -7.64
N ILE A 15 -4.59 9.84 -7.19
CA ILE A 15 -4.72 8.53 -7.85
C ILE A 15 -5.08 8.66 -9.34
N PRO A 16 -6.11 9.43 -9.74
CA PRO A 16 -6.43 9.59 -11.16
C PRO A 16 -5.31 10.22 -11.98
N ARG A 17 -4.54 11.13 -11.36
CA ARG A 17 -3.43 11.83 -12.03
C ARG A 17 -2.26 10.88 -12.32
N VAL A 18 -1.81 10.14 -11.30
CA VAL A 18 -0.69 9.19 -11.48
C VAL A 18 -1.05 8.03 -12.42
N ARG A 19 -2.32 7.61 -12.44
CA ARG A 19 -2.81 6.58 -13.37
C ARG A 19 -2.74 7.01 -14.83
N LYS A 20 -3.00 8.27 -15.14
CA LYS A 20 -2.84 8.81 -16.51
C LYS A 20 -1.41 8.71 -17.01
N GLU A 21 -0.43 8.74 -16.10
CA GLU A 21 1.00 8.59 -16.41
C GLU A 21 1.46 7.11 -16.43
N GLY A 22 0.54 6.16 -16.43
CA GLY A 22 0.85 4.72 -16.36
C GLY A 22 1.45 4.30 -15.02
N LEU A 23 1.18 5.04 -13.96
CA LEU A 23 1.71 4.82 -12.63
C LEU A 23 0.60 4.58 -11.60
N ARG A 24 0.97 4.00 -10.47
CA ARG A 24 0.12 3.87 -9.28
C ARG A 24 0.88 4.16 -8.00
N LEU A 25 0.17 4.54 -6.97
CA LEU A 25 0.71 4.68 -5.61
C LEU A 25 0.73 3.33 -4.91
N ASN A 26 1.72 3.13 -4.04
CA ASN A 26 1.63 2.11 -3.02
C ASN A 26 0.78 2.68 -1.87
N MET A 27 -0.43 2.18 -1.73
CA MET A 27 -1.47 2.76 -0.87
C MET A 27 -1.67 1.96 0.41
N PRO A 28 -2.11 2.60 1.49
CA PRO A 28 -2.68 1.89 2.63
C PRO A 28 -4.04 1.27 2.28
N LEU A 29 -4.56 0.43 3.17
CA LEU A 29 -5.87 -0.19 2.97
C LEU A 29 -6.99 0.86 3.01
N LEU A 30 -7.61 1.10 1.88
CA LEU A 30 -8.81 1.92 1.71
C LEU A 30 -8.74 3.26 2.45
N PRO A 31 -7.76 4.13 2.15
CA PRO A 31 -7.70 5.45 2.77
C PRO A 31 -8.95 6.26 2.41
N ARG A 32 -9.37 7.19 3.26
CA ARG A 32 -10.45 8.13 2.90
C ARG A 32 -10.07 8.90 1.65
N LYS A 33 -11.04 9.12 0.77
CA LYS A 33 -10.87 9.91 -0.46
C LYS A 33 -10.28 11.30 -0.20
N THR A 34 -10.66 11.93 0.92
CA THR A 34 -10.25 13.26 1.36
C THR A 34 -8.99 13.27 2.23
N LYS A 35 -8.39 12.10 2.53
CA LYS A 35 -7.17 12.03 3.33
C LYS A 35 -5.98 12.54 2.51
N SER A 36 -5.13 13.35 3.16
CA SER A 36 -3.85 13.79 2.60
C SER A 36 -2.92 12.60 2.35
N VAL A 37 -2.34 12.54 1.15
CA VAL A 37 -1.36 11.51 0.80
C VAL A 37 -0.08 11.70 1.62
N VAL A 38 0.40 12.93 1.76
CA VAL A 38 1.59 13.23 2.57
C VAL A 38 1.33 12.92 4.04
N GLY A 39 0.15 13.28 4.58
CA GLY A 39 -0.22 12.93 5.95
C GLY A 39 -0.19 11.42 6.22
N SER A 40 -0.71 10.63 5.29
CA SER A 40 -0.72 9.16 5.39
C SER A 40 0.70 8.58 5.51
N VAL A 41 1.64 9.00 4.67
CA VAL A 41 3.02 8.48 4.73
C VAL A 41 3.81 9.02 5.91
N LEU A 42 3.52 10.24 6.38
CA LEU A 42 4.12 10.77 7.60
C LEU A 42 3.63 10.04 8.84
N GLU A 43 2.38 9.57 8.85
CA GLU A 43 1.82 8.69 9.89
C GLU A 43 2.35 7.24 9.80
N ARG A 44 3.10 6.91 8.74
CA ARG A 44 3.61 5.56 8.46
C ARG A 44 2.48 4.53 8.37
N GLU A 45 1.37 4.90 7.76
CA GLU A 45 0.31 3.93 7.49
C GLU A 45 0.83 2.76 6.68
N PRO A 46 0.54 1.52 7.10
CA PRO A 46 0.96 0.33 6.40
C PRO A 46 0.40 0.30 4.98
N VAL A 47 1.24 -0.10 4.03
CA VAL A 47 0.89 -0.16 2.61
C VAL A 47 0.64 -1.58 2.14
N LEU A 48 -0.16 -1.74 1.07
CA LEU A 48 -0.64 -3.04 0.59
C LEU A 48 0.39 -3.84 -0.22
N MET A 49 1.45 -3.18 -0.71
CA MET A 49 2.48 -3.83 -1.52
C MET A 49 3.80 -3.99 -0.74
N PRO A 50 4.00 -5.06 0.00
CA PRO A 50 5.23 -5.31 0.76
C PRO A 50 6.33 -5.90 -0.13
N LYS A 51 6.60 -5.31 -1.29
CA LYS A 51 7.53 -5.81 -2.32
C LYS A 51 8.95 -6.04 -1.84
N TYR A 52 9.37 -5.23 -0.86
CA TYR A 52 10.75 -5.15 -0.42
C TYR A 52 10.80 -5.13 1.09
N GLN A 53 12.00 -5.13 1.64
CA GLN A 53 12.18 -4.75 3.03
C GLN A 53 11.56 -3.37 3.25
N TRP A 54 10.96 -3.16 4.39
CA TRP A 54 10.19 -1.96 4.69
C TRP A 54 10.93 -0.63 4.41
N ASP A 55 12.26 -0.61 4.48
CA ASP A 55 13.10 0.52 4.11
C ASP A 55 12.99 0.93 2.65
N ILE A 56 12.82 -0.06 1.78
CA ILE A 56 12.81 0.12 0.32
C ILE A 56 11.38 0.29 -0.17
N SER A 57 10.42 -0.28 0.55
CA SER A 57 8.99 -0.17 0.22
C SER A 57 8.35 1.10 0.75
N ASP A 58 9.06 1.86 1.61
CA ASP A 58 8.56 3.13 2.11
C ASP A 58 8.19 4.05 0.95
N PRO A 59 6.93 4.48 0.86
CA PRO A 59 6.48 5.35 -0.22
C PRO A 59 7.11 6.75 -0.16
N LEU A 60 7.61 7.19 0.99
CA LEU A 60 8.28 8.49 1.14
C LEU A 60 9.72 8.40 0.60
N ALA A 61 10.08 9.29 -0.34
CA ALA A 61 11.46 9.43 -0.80
C ALA A 61 12.15 10.64 -0.18
N CYS A 62 11.79 11.85 -0.58
CA CYS A 62 12.37 13.07 -0.04
C CYS A 62 11.27 13.97 0.52
N THR A 63 11.63 14.86 1.43
CA THR A 63 10.71 15.85 1.99
C THR A 63 11.44 17.13 2.36
N GLU A 64 10.70 18.23 2.39
CA GLU A 64 11.12 19.52 2.92
C GLU A 64 10.32 19.83 4.16
N VAL A 65 11.00 20.28 5.19
CA VAL A 65 10.42 20.58 6.51
C VAL A 65 10.95 21.93 7.00
N PHE A 66 10.08 22.74 7.55
CA PHE A 66 10.43 23.91 8.32
C PHE A 66 10.30 23.56 9.81
N PHE A 67 11.42 23.60 10.51
CA PHE A 67 11.44 23.38 11.97
C PHE A 67 10.85 24.57 12.73
N GLY A 68 10.52 24.36 14.00
CA GLY A 68 10.03 25.43 14.89
C GLY A 68 10.99 26.61 15.08
N THR A 69 12.26 26.43 14.79
CA THR A 69 13.29 27.50 14.75
C THR A 69 13.20 28.38 13.52
N GLY A 70 12.44 28.00 12.51
CA GLY A 70 12.37 28.66 11.20
C GLY A 70 13.38 28.14 10.17
N ASP A 71 14.20 27.15 10.54
CA ASP A 71 15.19 26.57 9.64
C ASP A 71 14.53 25.62 8.63
N GLU A 72 14.90 25.74 7.35
CA GLU A 72 14.55 24.83 6.29
C GLU A 72 15.46 23.60 6.32
N PHE A 73 14.86 22.42 6.27
CA PHE A 73 15.58 21.16 6.19
C PHE A 73 14.99 20.28 5.08
N ARG A 74 15.85 19.78 4.20
CA ARG A 74 15.47 18.87 3.13
C ARG A 74 16.16 17.53 3.28
N THR A 75 15.44 16.44 3.07
CA THR A 75 15.94 15.08 3.23
C THR A 75 16.40 14.46 1.91
N GLY A 76 17.25 13.44 2.01
CA GLY A 76 17.65 12.64 0.86
C GLY A 76 18.33 13.46 -0.23
N GLN A 77 18.06 13.12 -1.46
CA GLN A 77 18.62 13.77 -2.65
C GLN A 77 18.25 15.26 -2.73
N SER A 78 17.17 15.69 -2.09
CA SER A 78 16.76 17.09 -2.07
C SER A 78 17.59 17.98 -1.14
N ALA A 79 18.40 17.38 -0.27
CA ALA A 79 19.32 18.12 0.62
C ALA A 79 20.53 18.73 -0.10
N GLY A 80 20.65 18.52 -1.40
CA GLY A 80 21.71 19.14 -2.21
C GLY A 80 21.59 20.67 -2.30
N PRO A 81 22.63 21.34 -2.79
CA PRO A 81 22.66 22.80 -2.87
C PRO A 81 21.58 23.36 -3.83
N GLY A 82 21.20 24.60 -3.59
CA GLY A 82 20.21 25.31 -4.40
C GLY A 82 18.76 24.96 -4.09
N THR A 83 17.86 25.59 -4.80
CA THR A 83 16.42 25.31 -4.73
C THR A 83 16.06 24.01 -5.45
N VAL A 84 14.91 23.44 -5.17
CA VAL A 84 14.40 22.26 -5.90
C VAL A 84 14.30 22.51 -7.40
N LYS A 85 13.93 23.73 -7.82
CA LYS A 85 13.87 24.12 -9.24
C LYS A 85 15.24 24.13 -9.91
N GLU A 86 16.28 24.57 -9.21
CA GLU A 86 17.66 24.53 -9.69
C GLU A 86 18.18 23.09 -9.78
N GLN A 87 17.86 22.27 -8.79
CA GLN A 87 18.18 20.84 -8.82
C GLN A 87 17.54 20.14 -10.01
N TRP A 88 16.28 20.46 -10.36
CA TRP A 88 15.62 19.90 -11.55
C TRP A 88 16.31 20.29 -12.86
N LYS A 89 16.79 21.53 -12.98
CA LYS A 89 17.54 21.97 -14.17
C LYS A 89 18.80 21.14 -14.43
N VAL A 90 19.42 20.60 -13.39
CA VAL A 90 20.59 19.74 -13.49
C VAL A 90 20.27 18.24 -13.37
N GLY A 91 19.00 17.86 -13.51
CA GLY A 91 18.57 16.47 -13.52
C GLY A 91 18.32 15.85 -12.15
N GLY A 92 18.21 16.66 -11.10
CA GLY A 92 17.80 16.19 -9.77
C GLY A 92 16.35 15.71 -9.79
N LEU A 93 16.10 14.48 -9.27
CA LEU A 93 14.77 13.83 -9.34
C LEU A 93 14.11 13.68 -7.97
N GLN A 94 14.78 14.08 -6.88
CA GLN A 94 14.33 13.89 -5.48
C GLN A 94 13.81 12.47 -5.22
N LYS A 95 14.49 11.48 -5.80
CA LYS A 95 14.07 10.07 -5.82
C LYS A 95 14.68 9.25 -4.68
N ALA A 96 15.94 9.54 -4.33
CA ALA A 96 16.66 8.80 -3.31
C ALA A 96 16.39 9.40 -1.92
N PRO A 97 15.90 8.60 -0.96
CA PRO A 97 15.64 9.08 0.41
C PRO A 97 16.92 9.26 1.21
N TYR A 98 18.02 8.67 0.75
CA TYR A 98 19.33 8.75 1.39
C TYR A 98 20.07 9.98 0.86
N GLY A 99 20.47 10.86 1.76
CA GLY A 99 21.28 12.03 1.46
C GLY A 99 22.76 11.70 1.34
N PRO A 100 23.64 12.71 1.35
CA PRO A 100 25.07 12.50 1.47
C PRO A 100 25.36 11.73 2.75
N GLY A 101 25.66 10.44 2.60
CA GLY A 101 25.75 9.47 3.69
C GLY A 101 24.57 8.49 3.69
N ILE A 102 24.61 7.53 4.60
CA ILE A 102 23.64 6.43 4.69
C ILE A 102 22.50 6.71 5.69
N ALA A 103 22.38 7.94 6.20
CA ALA A 103 21.37 8.28 7.19
C ALA A 103 19.99 8.56 6.55
N SER A 104 18.97 7.87 7.05
CA SER A 104 17.59 8.01 6.59
C SER A 104 16.86 9.12 7.36
N TRP A 105 17.22 10.36 7.13
CA TRP A 105 16.70 11.52 7.87
C TRP A 105 15.17 11.68 7.77
N HIS A 106 14.55 11.26 6.70
CA HIS A 106 13.09 11.29 6.55
C HIS A 106 12.37 10.50 7.65
N ARG A 107 13.02 9.50 8.24
CA ARG A 107 12.45 8.70 9.34
C ARG A 107 12.32 9.45 10.66
N LEU A 108 13.08 10.50 10.86
CA LEU A 108 12.92 11.37 12.03
C LEU A 108 11.62 12.18 11.94
N ILE A 109 11.15 12.42 10.72
CA ILE A 109 9.95 13.22 10.46
C ILE A 109 8.72 12.35 10.45
N GLN A 110 8.85 11.11 9.94
CA GLN A 110 7.77 10.13 9.97
C GLN A 110 7.47 9.70 11.42
N GLY A 111 6.18 9.66 11.78
CA GLY A 111 5.72 9.34 13.12
C GLY A 111 5.94 10.46 14.15
N ALA A 112 6.48 11.60 13.75
CA ALA A 112 6.74 12.73 14.65
C ALA A 112 5.47 13.49 15.08
N GLN A 113 4.32 13.21 14.47
CA GLN A 113 3.02 13.80 14.82
C GLN A 113 3.04 15.33 14.92
N GLY A 114 3.75 16.00 14.02
CA GLY A 114 3.87 17.46 13.98
C GLY A 114 4.85 18.07 14.97
N THR A 115 5.53 17.28 15.81
CA THR A 115 6.46 17.81 16.83
C THR A 115 7.79 18.31 16.25
N MET A 116 8.17 17.86 15.06
CA MET A 116 9.44 18.21 14.43
C MET A 116 9.36 19.46 13.54
N GLY A 117 8.20 19.78 13.00
CA GLY A 117 8.04 20.91 12.10
C GLY A 117 6.88 20.75 11.11
N ILE A 118 6.85 21.63 10.11
CA ILE A 118 5.82 21.66 9.07
C ILE A 118 6.43 21.17 7.77
N VAL A 119 5.89 20.07 7.23
CA VAL A 119 6.26 19.54 5.90
C VAL A 119 5.57 20.37 4.83
N THR A 120 6.31 20.87 3.87
CA THR A 120 5.79 21.70 2.77
C THR A 120 5.57 20.90 1.49
N TRP A 121 6.38 19.88 1.25
CA TRP A 121 6.18 18.91 0.18
C TRP A 121 6.89 17.59 0.51
N ALA A 122 6.48 16.55 -0.18
CA ALA A 122 7.13 15.25 -0.17
C ALA A 122 7.21 14.67 -1.58
N SER A 123 8.27 13.94 -1.91
CA SER A 123 8.30 13.11 -3.08
C SER A 123 7.90 11.68 -2.72
N MET A 124 6.91 11.17 -3.46
CA MET A 124 6.28 9.87 -3.25
C MET A 124 6.75 8.90 -4.31
N ARG A 125 7.13 7.69 -3.90
CA ARG A 125 7.42 6.61 -4.84
C ARG A 125 6.14 6.14 -5.54
N CYS A 126 6.25 5.93 -6.84
CA CYS A 126 5.19 5.38 -7.66
C CYS A 126 5.65 4.07 -8.29
N GLU A 127 4.73 3.12 -8.39
CA GLU A 127 4.90 1.87 -9.10
C GLU A 127 4.38 2.01 -10.54
N ILE A 128 4.90 1.20 -11.45
CA ILE A 128 4.36 1.09 -12.81
C ILE A 128 3.04 0.31 -12.73
N LEU A 129 2.06 0.71 -13.52
CA LEU A 129 0.86 -0.11 -13.70
C LEU A 129 1.26 -1.41 -14.41
N PRO A 130 0.88 -2.59 -13.89
CA PRO A 130 1.11 -3.85 -14.58
C PRO A 130 0.23 -3.97 -15.82
N GLY A 131 0.72 -4.69 -16.83
CA GLY A 131 -0.08 -5.05 -18.00
C GLY A 131 -1.08 -6.16 -17.70
N ILE A 132 -0.70 -7.08 -16.81
CA ILE A 132 -1.54 -8.19 -16.33
C ILE A 132 -1.49 -8.20 -14.80
N GLU A 133 -2.65 -8.43 -14.19
CA GLU A 133 -2.78 -8.49 -12.74
C GLU A 133 -3.79 -9.57 -12.36
N GLU A 134 -3.31 -10.62 -11.70
CA GLU A 134 -4.08 -11.80 -11.34
C GLU A 134 -4.25 -11.88 -9.82
N PRO A 135 -5.43 -11.57 -9.29
CA PRO A 135 -5.72 -11.64 -7.86
C PRO A 135 -6.11 -13.03 -7.41
N PHE A 136 -5.69 -13.37 -6.20
CA PHE A 136 -6.01 -14.62 -5.51
C PHE A 136 -6.34 -14.36 -4.05
N VAL A 137 -7.05 -15.33 -3.46
CA VAL A 137 -7.31 -15.41 -2.03
C VAL A 137 -6.94 -16.80 -1.51
N VAL A 138 -6.53 -16.86 -0.24
CA VAL A 138 -6.37 -18.10 0.51
C VAL A 138 -7.11 -17.94 1.81
N GLU A 139 -8.12 -18.79 2.04
CA GLU A 139 -8.90 -18.81 3.26
C GLU A 139 -8.37 -19.84 4.24
N SER A 140 -8.32 -19.52 5.53
CA SER A 140 -7.86 -20.45 6.57
C SER A 140 -8.50 -20.14 7.92
N GLY A 141 -8.69 -21.19 8.71
CA GLY A 141 -9.00 -21.08 10.14
C GLY A 141 -7.78 -20.72 11.01
N SER A 142 -6.55 -20.84 10.45
CA SER A 142 -5.29 -20.59 11.15
C SER A 142 -4.56 -19.38 10.56
N LEU A 143 -4.39 -18.34 11.36
CA LEU A 143 -3.56 -17.18 10.98
C LEU A 143 -2.09 -17.59 10.75
N GLY A 144 -1.55 -18.51 11.59
CA GLY A 144 -0.17 -18.97 11.48
C GLY A 144 0.15 -19.58 10.12
N ALA A 145 -0.75 -20.41 9.57
CA ALA A 145 -0.57 -20.99 8.25
C ALA A 145 -0.52 -19.95 7.14
N LEU A 146 -1.32 -18.87 7.24
CA LEU A 146 -1.29 -17.77 6.28
C LEU A 146 -0.03 -16.91 6.45
N LEU A 147 0.48 -16.70 7.65
CA LEU A 147 1.74 -16.00 7.90
C LEU A 147 2.92 -16.74 7.30
N ASP A 148 2.96 -18.07 7.42
CA ASP A 148 4.00 -18.88 6.79
C ASP A 148 3.98 -18.73 5.26
N LEU A 149 2.80 -18.83 4.64
CA LEU A 149 2.66 -18.60 3.21
C LEU A 149 3.07 -17.18 2.82
N THR A 150 2.58 -16.17 3.53
CA THR A 150 2.88 -14.75 3.26
C THR A 150 4.39 -14.49 3.32
N SER A 151 5.08 -15.04 4.33
CA SER A 151 6.53 -14.93 4.47
C SER A 151 7.27 -15.45 3.22
N TRP A 152 6.85 -16.60 2.68
CA TRP A 152 7.43 -17.13 1.45
C TRP A 152 7.13 -16.23 0.23
N LEU A 153 5.89 -15.79 0.05
CA LEU A 153 5.48 -14.94 -1.07
C LEU A 153 6.29 -13.64 -1.12
N ILE A 154 6.51 -13.02 0.04
CA ILE A 154 7.27 -11.77 0.16
C ILE A 154 8.76 -12.01 -0.07
N ARG A 155 9.35 -13.04 0.56
CA ARG A 155 10.76 -13.39 0.41
C ARG A 155 11.14 -13.69 -1.03
N LEU A 156 10.28 -14.40 -1.74
CA LEU A 156 10.49 -14.76 -3.15
C LEU A 156 10.06 -13.66 -4.13
N ARG A 157 9.48 -12.57 -3.63
CA ARG A 157 9.03 -11.42 -4.43
C ARG A 157 8.08 -11.78 -5.57
N MET A 158 7.18 -12.72 -5.30
CA MET A 158 6.24 -13.24 -6.29
C MET A 158 4.98 -12.40 -6.43
N VAL A 159 4.68 -11.56 -5.44
CA VAL A 159 3.41 -10.85 -5.32
C VAL A 159 3.59 -9.34 -5.23
N ASN A 160 2.54 -8.61 -5.62
CA ASN A 160 2.45 -7.16 -5.46
C ASN A 160 1.69 -6.81 -4.18
N GLU A 161 0.37 -6.64 -4.25
CA GLU A 161 -0.46 -6.54 -3.04
C GLU A 161 -0.40 -7.87 -2.28
N CYS A 162 -0.25 -7.78 -0.97
CA CYS A 162 -0.25 -8.97 -0.11
C CYS A 162 -0.61 -8.55 1.31
N PHE A 163 -1.78 -8.98 1.77
CA PHE A 163 -2.28 -8.64 3.10
C PHE A 163 -3.29 -9.68 3.60
N ILE A 164 -3.44 -9.78 4.90
CA ILE A 164 -4.38 -10.68 5.56
C ILE A 164 -5.46 -9.84 6.24
N LEU A 165 -6.71 -10.22 6.07
CA LEU A 165 -7.85 -9.67 6.78
C LEU A 165 -8.59 -10.78 7.53
N ASN A 166 -9.24 -10.42 8.63
CA ASN A 166 -10.20 -11.29 9.29
C ASN A 166 -11.57 -11.20 8.60
N ASP A 167 -12.46 -12.10 8.95
CA ASP A 167 -13.84 -12.17 8.47
C ASP A 167 -14.61 -10.87 8.72
N ALA A 168 -14.39 -10.26 9.89
CA ALA A 168 -15.09 -9.04 10.31
C ALA A 168 -14.68 -7.83 9.46
N ASP A 169 -13.38 -7.64 9.22
CA ASP A 169 -12.88 -6.54 8.39
C ASP A 169 -13.29 -6.71 6.93
N LEU A 170 -13.17 -7.93 6.39
CA LEU A 170 -13.56 -8.21 5.02
C LEU A 170 -15.07 -8.00 4.83
N ALA A 171 -15.90 -8.48 5.76
CA ALA A 171 -17.33 -8.25 5.74
C ALA A 171 -17.69 -6.75 5.87
N ALA A 172 -16.99 -5.99 6.73
CA ALA A 172 -17.23 -4.55 6.89
C ALA A 172 -16.89 -3.74 5.63
N ILE A 173 -15.86 -4.14 4.89
CA ILE A 173 -15.47 -3.49 3.64
C ILE A 173 -16.50 -3.73 2.53
N PHE A 174 -17.07 -4.94 2.45
CA PHE A 174 -17.94 -5.35 1.34
C PHE A 174 -19.44 -5.33 1.64
N ALA A 175 -19.85 -5.14 2.90
CA ALA A 175 -21.25 -4.97 3.27
C ALA A 175 -21.84 -3.73 2.58
N LYS A 176 -22.95 -3.90 1.85
CA LYS A 176 -23.67 -2.81 1.17
C LYS A 176 -24.67 -2.15 2.10
N LYS A 177 -25.26 -2.93 2.99
CA LYS A 177 -26.25 -2.49 3.99
C LYS A 177 -25.82 -2.98 5.36
N TRP A 178 -25.73 -2.06 6.31
CA TRP A 178 -25.44 -2.35 7.71
C TRP A 178 -26.74 -2.33 8.53
N PRO A 179 -26.99 -3.30 9.44
CA PRO A 179 -26.15 -4.48 9.77
C PRO A 179 -26.45 -5.75 8.95
N GLU A 180 -27.49 -5.74 8.10
CA GLU A 180 -28.08 -6.94 7.47
C GLU A 180 -27.07 -7.71 6.61
N ASP A 181 -26.34 -7.02 5.74
CA ASP A 181 -25.36 -7.67 4.86
C ASP A 181 -24.11 -8.10 5.61
N TYR A 182 -23.72 -7.35 6.65
CA TYR A 182 -22.50 -7.61 7.41
C TYR A 182 -22.50 -8.99 8.08
N GLY A 183 -23.58 -9.30 8.85
CA GLY A 183 -23.69 -10.59 9.54
C GLY A 183 -23.61 -11.75 8.56
N ARG A 184 -24.41 -11.69 7.50
CA ARG A 184 -24.43 -12.74 6.46
C ARG A 184 -23.08 -12.93 5.77
N LEU A 185 -22.39 -11.84 5.42
CA LEU A 185 -21.07 -11.90 4.82
C LEU A 185 -20.06 -12.51 5.79
N LYS A 186 -20.01 -12.01 7.03
CA LYS A 186 -19.10 -12.52 8.05
C LYS A 186 -19.27 -14.03 8.25
N ASP A 187 -20.51 -14.51 8.36
CA ASP A 187 -20.81 -15.94 8.57
C ASP A 187 -20.43 -16.82 7.36
N SER A 188 -20.26 -16.22 6.16
CA SER A 188 -19.88 -16.92 4.92
C SER A 188 -18.39 -16.93 4.64
N LEU A 189 -17.57 -16.25 5.44
CA LEU A 189 -16.13 -16.12 5.27
C LEU A 189 -15.38 -17.01 6.28
N ALA A 190 -14.19 -17.47 5.90
CA ALA A 190 -13.29 -18.08 6.84
C ALA A 190 -12.75 -17.02 7.84
N PRO A 191 -12.31 -17.43 9.05
CA PRO A 191 -11.78 -16.50 10.06
C PRO A 191 -10.67 -15.58 9.55
N TRP A 192 -9.84 -16.06 8.61
CA TRP A 192 -8.73 -15.33 8.04
C TRP A 192 -8.66 -15.53 6.52
N THR A 193 -8.45 -14.44 5.80
CA THR A 193 -8.30 -14.42 4.34
C THR A 193 -7.02 -13.67 3.98
N LEU A 194 -6.07 -14.36 3.36
CA LEU A 194 -4.93 -13.76 2.67
C LEU A 194 -5.37 -13.36 1.26
N PHE A 195 -5.16 -12.10 0.91
CA PHE A 195 -5.28 -11.61 -0.45
C PHE A 195 -3.90 -11.31 -1.02
N TYR A 196 -3.66 -11.69 -2.27
CA TYR A 196 -2.45 -11.32 -2.99
C TYR A 196 -2.70 -11.19 -4.49
N THR A 197 -1.80 -10.45 -5.16
CA THR A 197 -1.83 -10.30 -6.62
C THR A 197 -0.51 -10.75 -7.23
N VAL A 198 -0.61 -11.44 -8.37
CA VAL A 198 0.53 -11.75 -9.23
C VAL A 198 0.49 -10.82 -10.42
N ALA A 199 1.58 -10.12 -10.71
CA ALA A 199 1.61 -9.08 -11.74
C ALA A 199 2.66 -9.31 -12.81
N GLY A 200 2.27 -9.08 -14.06
CA GLY A 200 3.13 -9.04 -15.24
C GLY A 200 3.31 -7.61 -15.75
N TYR A 201 4.55 -7.25 -16.05
CA TYR A 201 4.93 -5.94 -16.55
C TYR A 201 5.34 -6.00 -18.03
N GLU A 202 5.90 -4.93 -18.58
CA GLU A 202 6.18 -4.71 -20.00
C GLU A 202 6.92 -5.87 -20.71
N PHE A 203 7.82 -6.58 -20.01
CA PHE A 203 8.59 -7.65 -20.62
C PHE A 203 8.04 -9.02 -20.22
N ARG A 204 7.51 -9.77 -21.21
CA ARG A 204 6.93 -11.13 -21.08
C ARG A 204 5.97 -11.26 -19.89
N PRO A 205 4.93 -10.43 -19.83
CA PRO A 205 4.03 -10.38 -18.67
C PRO A 205 3.31 -11.71 -18.43
N GLU A 206 2.88 -12.41 -19.49
CA GLU A 206 2.17 -13.70 -19.43
C GLU A 206 3.06 -14.78 -18.83
N GLU A 207 4.25 -14.99 -19.40
CA GLU A 207 5.20 -16.01 -18.95
C GLU A 207 5.58 -15.84 -17.48
N ARG A 208 5.75 -14.58 -17.05
CA ARG A 208 6.05 -14.24 -15.66
C ARG A 208 4.91 -14.60 -14.73
N VAL A 209 3.69 -14.21 -15.09
CA VAL A 209 2.48 -14.48 -14.30
C VAL A 209 2.25 -15.98 -14.19
N GLU A 210 2.33 -16.73 -15.28
CA GLU A 210 2.19 -18.19 -15.30
C GLU A 210 3.24 -18.88 -14.41
N SER A 211 4.50 -18.49 -14.52
CA SER A 211 5.57 -19.04 -13.70
C SER A 211 5.33 -18.80 -12.21
N HIS A 212 5.01 -17.56 -11.83
CA HIS A 212 4.74 -17.24 -10.43
C HIS A 212 3.48 -17.95 -9.89
N ILE A 213 2.41 -18.05 -10.69
CA ILE A 213 1.20 -18.78 -10.28
C ILE A 213 1.54 -20.26 -10.03
N LYS A 214 2.33 -20.89 -10.90
CA LYS A 214 2.75 -22.28 -10.72
C LYS A 214 3.54 -22.45 -9.43
N ASP A 215 4.56 -21.64 -9.21
CA ASP A 215 5.41 -21.69 -8.01
C ASP A 215 4.59 -21.46 -6.73
N ILE A 216 3.63 -20.52 -6.76
CA ILE A 216 2.74 -20.26 -5.62
C ILE A 216 1.79 -21.43 -5.40
N THR A 217 1.26 -22.03 -6.46
CA THR A 217 0.38 -23.22 -6.35
C THR A 217 1.12 -24.38 -5.70
N ASP A 218 2.34 -24.66 -6.12
CA ASP A 218 3.18 -25.70 -5.51
C ASP A 218 3.47 -25.40 -4.04
N LEU A 219 3.70 -24.13 -3.70
CA LEU A 219 3.94 -23.70 -2.32
C LEU A 219 2.68 -23.83 -1.44
N THR A 220 1.52 -23.38 -1.92
CA THR A 220 0.25 -23.49 -1.18
C THR A 220 -0.09 -24.96 -0.90
N GLN A 221 0.07 -25.85 -1.88
CA GLN A 221 -0.16 -27.28 -1.71
C GLN A 221 0.76 -27.90 -0.64
N ARG A 222 2.05 -27.53 -0.63
CA ARG A 222 3.00 -28.01 0.41
C ARG A 222 2.61 -27.58 1.81
N LEU A 223 1.96 -26.42 1.95
CA LEU A 223 1.48 -25.89 3.23
C LEU A 223 0.07 -26.39 3.59
N GLY A 224 -0.54 -27.24 2.75
CA GLY A 224 -1.91 -27.73 2.96
C GLY A 224 -2.96 -26.64 2.79
N LEU A 225 -2.66 -25.62 2.00
CA LEU A 225 -3.54 -24.49 1.68
C LEU A 225 -4.00 -24.55 0.22
N GLU A 226 -5.06 -23.82 -0.11
CA GLU A 226 -5.59 -23.72 -1.46
C GLU A 226 -5.80 -22.26 -1.87
N ALA A 227 -5.27 -21.89 -3.03
CA ALA A 227 -5.49 -20.56 -3.62
C ALA A 227 -6.77 -20.57 -4.46
N ALA A 228 -7.65 -19.62 -4.20
CA ALA A 228 -8.95 -19.47 -4.86
C ALA A 228 -9.10 -18.10 -5.54
N ARG A 229 -10.14 -17.97 -6.35
CA ARG A 229 -10.51 -16.70 -7.02
C ARG A 229 -11.63 -15.93 -6.29
N ALA A 230 -12.08 -16.43 -5.15
CA ALA A 230 -13.09 -15.80 -4.32
C ALA A 230 -12.93 -16.21 -2.86
N ALA A 231 -13.27 -15.30 -1.95
CA ALA A 231 -13.48 -15.57 -0.52
C ALA A 231 -14.98 -15.52 -0.27
N GLY A 232 -15.57 -16.67 0.06
CA GLY A 232 -17.02 -16.77 0.13
C GLY A 232 -17.69 -16.18 -1.12
N PRO A 233 -18.62 -15.20 -1.00
CA PRO A 233 -19.29 -14.57 -2.14
C PRO A 233 -18.50 -13.44 -2.82
N ILE A 234 -17.31 -13.07 -2.29
CA ILE A 234 -16.52 -11.92 -2.72
C ILE A 234 -15.43 -12.38 -3.68
N SER A 235 -15.49 -11.96 -4.96
CA SER A 235 -14.44 -12.32 -5.92
C SER A 235 -13.13 -11.60 -5.63
N ALA A 236 -11.99 -12.26 -5.89
CA ALA A 236 -10.67 -11.66 -5.77
C ALA A 236 -10.50 -10.41 -6.66
N ASN A 237 -11.15 -10.40 -7.84
CA ASN A 237 -11.20 -9.23 -8.72
C ASN A 237 -11.95 -8.05 -8.09
N GLU A 238 -13.01 -8.30 -7.34
CA GLU A 238 -13.74 -7.25 -6.63
C GLU A 238 -12.90 -6.67 -5.49
N ILE A 239 -12.17 -7.53 -4.76
CA ILE A 239 -11.21 -7.09 -3.74
C ILE A 239 -10.15 -6.19 -4.38
N LEU A 240 -9.50 -6.64 -5.46
CA LEU A 240 -8.47 -5.87 -6.15
C LEU A 240 -8.97 -4.48 -6.58
N LYS A 241 -10.10 -4.43 -7.28
CA LYS A 241 -10.70 -3.16 -7.73
C LYS A 241 -11.02 -2.23 -6.57
N THR A 242 -11.43 -2.78 -5.44
CA THR A 242 -11.80 -2.01 -4.25
C THR A 242 -10.55 -1.44 -3.57
N VAL A 243 -9.53 -2.24 -3.32
CA VAL A 243 -8.33 -1.80 -2.58
C VAL A 243 -7.42 -0.88 -3.39
N GLN A 244 -7.55 -0.86 -4.70
CA GLN A 244 -6.84 0.08 -5.59
C GLN A 244 -7.49 1.47 -5.67
N GLN A 245 -8.56 1.71 -4.93
CA GLN A 245 -9.28 2.97 -4.87
C GLN A 245 -9.33 3.48 -3.43
N PRO A 246 -9.55 4.78 -3.22
CA PRO A 246 -9.90 5.28 -1.89
C PRO A 246 -11.22 4.68 -1.43
N SER A 247 -11.43 4.65 -0.12
CA SER A 247 -12.68 4.20 0.48
C SER A 247 -13.89 4.96 -0.10
N ARG A 248 -14.99 4.22 -0.23
CA ARG A 248 -16.31 4.81 -0.50
C ARG A 248 -16.84 5.44 0.77
N GLU A 249 -17.75 6.39 0.63
CA GLU A 249 -18.55 6.91 1.77
C GLU A 249 -19.86 6.10 1.91
N PRO A 250 -20.32 5.81 3.13
CA PRO A 250 -19.67 6.09 4.42
C PRO A 250 -18.39 5.29 4.61
N TYR A 251 -17.42 5.87 5.32
CA TYR A 251 -16.12 5.21 5.54
C TYR A 251 -16.30 3.89 6.30
N TRP A 252 -15.75 2.79 5.75
CA TRP A 252 -16.02 1.43 6.24
C TRP A 252 -15.70 1.20 7.72
N LYS A 253 -14.65 1.84 8.26
CA LYS A 253 -14.33 1.78 9.69
C LYS A 253 -15.36 2.44 10.60
N LEU A 254 -16.16 3.37 10.08
CA LEU A 254 -17.23 4.02 10.84
C LEU A 254 -18.55 3.27 10.74
N SER A 255 -18.72 2.42 9.74
CA SER A 255 -19.94 1.62 9.55
C SER A 255 -20.09 0.56 10.63
N ALA A 256 -18.97 0.02 11.12
CA ALA A 256 -18.93 -0.96 12.20
C ALA A 256 -19.06 -0.26 13.56
N LYS A 257 -20.27 0.13 13.97
CA LYS A 257 -20.51 0.73 15.29
C LYS A 257 -19.98 -0.19 16.40
N GLY A 258 -18.96 0.27 17.12
CA GLY A 258 -18.42 -0.41 18.30
C GLY A 258 -17.21 -1.30 18.06
N ALA A 259 -16.72 -1.45 16.83
CA ALA A 259 -15.47 -2.12 16.54
C ALA A 259 -14.54 -1.15 15.81
N CYS A 260 -13.59 -0.56 16.50
CA CYS A 260 -12.43 0.02 15.88
C CYS A 260 -11.47 -1.13 15.58
N GLN A 261 -11.17 -1.36 14.31
CA GLN A 261 -10.28 -2.43 13.91
C GLN A 261 -9.01 -1.80 13.34
N ASP A 262 -7.91 -2.06 14.00
CA ASP A 262 -6.61 -1.70 13.48
C ASP A 262 -6.00 -2.91 12.76
N VAL A 263 -5.53 -2.66 11.56
CA VAL A 263 -4.81 -3.68 10.80
C VAL A 263 -3.35 -3.55 11.17
N PHE A 264 -2.79 -4.58 11.77
CA PHE A 264 -1.37 -4.65 12.08
C PHE A 264 -0.64 -5.39 10.98
N PHE A 265 0.54 -4.87 10.63
CA PHE A 265 1.47 -5.50 9.72
C PHE A 265 2.72 -5.89 10.48
N LEU A 266 3.20 -7.08 10.24
CA LEU A 266 4.43 -7.61 10.79
C LEU A 266 5.58 -7.49 9.79
#